data_31a66b16f563f76014c298d452f9e8f7
#
_entry.id   31a66b16f563f76014c298d452f9e8f7
#
_cell.length_a   1.000
_cell.length_b   1.000
_cell.length_c   1.000
_cell.angle_alpha   90.00
_cell.angle_beta   90.00
_cell.angle_gamma   90.00
#
_symmetry.space_group_name_H-M   'P 1'
#
loop_
_entity.id
_entity.type
_entity.pdbx_description
1 polymer ?
#
loop_
_entity_poly.entity_id
_entity_poly.type
_entity_poly.pdbx_seq_one_letter_code
_entity_poly.pdbx_strand_id
1 'polypeptide(L)'
;SKLQQWSEELLTIARTRVHQGQLDEAIEMVQHIPPQATVYEQAQGSVEIWNQEWETGTQVTQQVTSAINNRNWQDAIDLSQALQGFYTDYWVRQQFQALQQQISVEQQAWAQLETARSLGASDRLNDWLQALELAQTIDMSSQAWPSAQINIDRWSQKVLSYAFQLWELGDLDQAVTIVQAVPADLTLAPDAKDLLQLSHARKLADSLSVWEPKATDVLKLMEAIKGVEQITSDSPLYEQAQVHLADWRIRLQDLLRLQAATFVANLGQPSAYEFAIAQAVQVDVKRPGRQQAQTLIAHWQQQMERIQDRPYLRRAKQLAQTSTVEALQQAIAEASKVEPERALRIEAQSWIAEWRANIQIIEDQPILKQANDLASEGKLWDAIQVAQQISADRALYDQAQSAIGDWTARIQVAEDGPILARAKDLAYQGSFTRAINTASQIGPGRVLYGEAQSAIALWKAERAYIWSIRGDTDSNGSDDSNDSGDNAEDTSGSESN
;
A
#
# COMPACT_ATOMS: atom_id res chain seq x y z
N SER A 1 91.51 6.78 -37.32
CA SER A 1 92.08 7.34 -36.08
C SER A 1 91.08 7.33 -34.99
N LYS A 2 91.45 7.39 -33.73
CA LYS A 2 90.52 7.46 -32.61
C LYS A 2 89.55 8.67 -32.74
N LEU A 3 90.03 9.77 -33.31
CA LEU A 3 89.20 10.97 -33.59
C LEU A 3 88.12 10.65 -34.62
N GLN A 4 88.41 9.91 -35.66
CA GLN A 4 87.39 9.54 -36.67
C GLN A 4 86.33 8.62 -36.09
N GLN A 5 86.72 7.60 -35.34
CA GLN A 5 85.81 6.69 -34.70
C GLN A 5 84.85 7.43 -33.69
N TRP A 6 85.41 8.30 -32.85
CA TRP A 6 84.68 9.11 -31.93
C TRP A 6 83.64 10.05 -32.63
N SER A 7 84.05 10.69 -33.75
CA SER A 7 83.19 11.56 -34.54
C SER A 7 82.08 10.81 -35.23
N GLU A 8 82.30 9.58 -35.70
CA GLU A 8 81.24 8.68 -36.25
C GLU A 8 80.28 8.22 -35.19
N GLU A 9 80.77 7.83 -33.99
CA GLU A 9 79.90 7.47 -32.85
C GLU A 9 79.07 8.64 -32.42
N LEU A 10 79.64 9.86 -32.31
CA LEU A 10 78.93 11.06 -31.92
C LEU A 10 77.79 11.42 -32.91
N LEU A 11 78.12 11.35 -34.24
CA LEU A 11 77.03 11.56 -35.25
C LEU A 11 75.98 10.51 -35.20
N THR A 12 76.29 9.26 -34.87
CA THR A 12 75.28 8.17 -34.70
C THR A 12 74.38 8.42 -33.51
N ILE A 13 74.98 8.87 -32.38
CA ILE A 13 74.21 9.24 -31.18
C ILE A 13 73.32 10.47 -31.48
N ALA A 14 73.87 11.49 -32.17
CA ALA A 14 73.09 12.68 -32.55
C ALA A 14 71.85 12.32 -33.42
N ARG A 15 72.02 11.42 -34.42
CA ARG A 15 70.88 10.89 -35.21
C ARG A 15 69.86 10.21 -34.34
N THR A 16 70.26 9.40 -33.38
CA THR A 16 69.38 8.74 -32.47
C THR A 16 68.57 9.76 -31.61
N ARG A 17 69.26 10.85 -31.18
CA ARG A 17 68.60 11.93 -30.42
C ARG A 17 67.52 12.66 -31.24
N VAL A 18 67.80 12.95 -32.52
CA VAL A 18 66.83 13.55 -33.42
C VAL A 18 65.57 12.64 -33.58
N HIS A 19 65.82 11.34 -33.80
CA HIS A 19 64.73 10.37 -33.87
C HIS A 19 63.86 10.30 -32.55
N GLN A 20 64.47 10.66 -31.41
CA GLN A 20 63.80 10.76 -30.11
C GLN A 20 63.11 12.12 -29.84
N GLY A 21 63.24 13.09 -30.77
CA GLY A 21 62.65 14.42 -30.61
C GLY A 21 63.56 15.44 -29.93
N GLN A 22 64.88 15.12 -29.75
CA GLN A 22 65.86 15.93 -29.05
C GLN A 22 66.77 16.66 -30.05
N LEU A 23 66.17 17.57 -30.85
CA LEU A 23 66.93 18.26 -31.91
C LEU A 23 68.12 19.08 -31.37
N ASP A 24 67.83 19.88 -30.29
CA ASP A 24 68.83 20.79 -29.72
C ASP A 24 70.07 20.00 -29.21
N GLU A 25 69.85 18.90 -28.49
CA GLU A 25 70.94 18.02 -28.02
C GLU A 25 71.72 17.41 -29.18
N ALA A 26 71.01 17.01 -30.23
CA ALA A 26 71.66 16.44 -31.41
C ALA A 26 72.53 17.48 -32.16
N ILE A 27 72.04 18.72 -32.27
CA ILE A 27 72.82 19.83 -32.87
C ILE A 27 74.06 20.16 -32.01
N GLU A 28 73.92 20.24 -30.69
CA GLU A 28 75.05 20.43 -29.76
C GLU A 28 76.11 19.34 -29.92
N MET A 29 75.67 18.08 -30.00
CA MET A 29 76.58 16.96 -30.24
C MET A 29 77.37 17.10 -31.57
N VAL A 30 76.67 17.50 -32.64
CA VAL A 30 77.33 17.72 -33.96
C VAL A 30 78.34 18.88 -33.94
N GLN A 31 78.08 19.95 -33.18
CA GLN A 31 79.01 21.09 -33.01
C GLN A 31 80.35 20.68 -32.39
N HIS A 32 80.35 19.57 -31.62
CA HIS A 32 81.60 19.03 -31.05
C HIS A 32 82.44 18.19 -32.04
N ILE A 33 81.94 17.95 -33.26
CA ILE A 33 82.64 17.23 -34.30
C ILE A 33 83.68 18.21 -34.94
N PRO A 34 84.98 17.93 -34.83
CA PRO A 34 85.99 18.85 -35.35
C PRO A 34 86.04 18.88 -36.88
N PRO A 35 86.36 20.00 -37.51
CA PRO A 35 86.37 20.17 -38.99
C PRO A 35 87.30 19.20 -39.74
N GLN A 36 88.28 18.59 -39.03
CA GLN A 36 89.19 17.63 -39.60
C GLN A 36 88.63 16.21 -39.67
N ALA A 37 87.50 15.95 -39.11
CA ALA A 37 86.88 14.64 -39.16
C ALA A 37 86.25 14.38 -40.55
N THR A 38 86.40 13.19 -41.06
CA THR A 38 85.80 12.79 -42.38
C THR A 38 84.32 12.91 -42.45
N VAL A 39 83.60 12.86 -41.28
CA VAL A 39 82.19 12.96 -41.16
C VAL A 39 81.69 14.39 -40.92
N TYR A 40 82.57 15.41 -40.88
CA TYR A 40 82.17 16.78 -40.53
C TYR A 40 81.17 17.38 -41.50
N GLU A 41 81.43 17.34 -42.83
CA GLU A 41 80.49 17.87 -43.83
C GLU A 41 79.16 17.12 -43.82
N GLN A 42 79.22 15.79 -43.64
CA GLN A 42 78.00 14.99 -43.50
C GLN A 42 77.18 15.35 -42.24
N ALA A 43 77.90 15.63 -41.16
CA ALA A 43 77.28 16.05 -39.93
C ALA A 43 76.58 17.42 -40.04
N GLN A 44 77.22 18.41 -40.68
CA GLN A 44 76.66 19.73 -40.97
C GLN A 44 75.47 19.62 -41.92
N GLY A 45 75.56 18.83 -42.99
CA GLY A 45 74.44 18.58 -43.89
C GLY A 45 73.23 17.89 -43.18
N SER A 46 73.51 17.01 -42.18
CA SER A 46 72.46 16.42 -41.37
C SER A 46 71.72 17.45 -40.50
N VAL A 47 72.47 18.41 -39.89
CA VAL A 47 71.89 19.48 -39.10
C VAL A 47 70.94 20.36 -39.95
N GLU A 48 71.37 20.71 -41.18
CA GLU A 48 70.53 21.50 -42.07
C GLU A 48 69.20 20.78 -42.44
N ILE A 49 69.28 19.47 -42.75
CA ILE A 49 68.17 18.64 -43.06
C ILE A 49 67.22 18.52 -41.81
N TRP A 50 67.77 18.31 -40.61
CA TRP A 50 67.01 18.21 -39.39
C TRP A 50 66.34 19.53 -39.07
N ASN A 51 66.97 20.66 -39.18
CA ASN A 51 66.33 21.98 -38.94
C ASN A 51 65.19 22.24 -39.93
N GLN A 52 65.39 21.96 -41.22
CA GLN A 52 64.33 22.12 -42.21
C GLN A 52 63.15 21.20 -41.96
N GLU A 53 63.39 19.92 -41.61
CA GLU A 53 62.39 18.97 -41.26
C GLU A 53 61.58 19.41 -39.98
N TRP A 54 62.33 19.96 -38.98
CA TRP A 54 61.72 20.44 -37.72
C TRP A 54 60.85 21.67 -37.94
N GLU A 55 61.31 22.60 -38.73
CA GLU A 55 60.52 23.81 -39.10
C GLU A 55 59.27 23.39 -39.84
N THR A 56 59.38 22.53 -40.84
CA THR A 56 58.19 22.02 -41.58
C THR A 56 57.24 21.23 -40.69
N GLY A 57 57.80 20.34 -39.83
CA GLY A 57 57.00 19.55 -38.89
C GLY A 57 56.23 20.42 -37.87
N THR A 58 56.88 21.45 -37.36
CA THR A 58 56.24 22.42 -36.45
C THR A 58 55.13 23.19 -37.18
N GLN A 59 55.36 23.61 -38.43
CA GLN A 59 54.35 24.28 -39.24
C GLN A 59 53.16 23.39 -39.51
N VAL A 60 53.36 22.12 -39.86
CA VAL A 60 52.26 21.15 -40.03
C VAL A 60 51.48 20.95 -38.75
N THR A 61 52.16 20.80 -37.59
CA THR A 61 51.52 20.68 -36.29
C THR A 61 50.65 21.89 -35.97
N GLN A 62 51.12 23.12 -36.25
CA GLN A 62 50.33 24.35 -36.07
C GLN A 62 49.11 24.38 -36.98
N GLN A 63 49.26 23.96 -38.25
CA GLN A 63 48.13 23.90 -39.19
C GLN A 63 47.10 22.87 -38.74
N VAL A 64 47.51 21.69 -38.30
CA VAL A 64 46.64 20.65 -37.73
C VAL A 64 45.88 21.19 -36.52
N THR A 65 46.61 21.83 -35.58
CA THR A 65 46.01 22.44 -34.39
C THR A 65 44.99 23.51 -34.78
N SER A 66 45.30 24.33 -35.78
CA SER A 66 44.36 25.32 -36.29
C SER A 66 43.11 24.68 -36.92
N ALA A 67 43.27 23.59 -37.67
CA ALA A 67 42.17 22.84 -38.25
C ALA A 67 41.29 22.21 -37.16
N ILE A 68 41.87 21.65 -36.08
CA ILE A 68 41.18 21.15 -34.89
C ILE A 68 40.36 22.27 -34.24
N ASN A 69 40.97 23.44 -34.02
CA ASN A 69 40.31 24.60 -33.40
C ASN A 69 39.10 25.09 -34.22
N ASN A 70 39.17 24.97 -35.52
CA ASN A 70 38.11 25.31 -36.47
C ASN A 70 37.09 24.15 -36.69
N ARG A 71 37.34 23.00 -36.08
CA ARG A 71 36.51 21.77 -36.24
C ARG A 71 36.53 21.22 -37.69
N ASN A 72 37.56 21.53 -38.45
CA ASN A 72 37.77 20.99 -39.80
C ASN A 72 38.49 19.64 -39.71
N TRP A 73 37.77 18.60 -39.31
CA TRP A 73 38.33 17.28 -38.98
C TRP A 73 39.05 16.64 -40.15
N GLN A 74 38.48 16.73 -41.37
CA GLN A 74 39.09 16.17 -42.57
C GLN A 74 40.40 16.86 -42.89
N ASP A 75 40.43 18.19 -42.83
CA ASP A 75 41.65 18.96 -43.05
C ASP A 75 42.74 18.62 -42.01
N ALA A 76 42.33 18.47 -40.74
CA ALA A 76 43.27 18.08 -39.67
C ALA A 76 43.86 16.69 -39.91
N ILE A 77 43.07 15.72 -40.37
CA ILE A 77 43.50 14.38 -40.72
C ILE A 77 44.47 14.44 -41.92
N ASP A 78 44.06 15.12 -42.99
CA ASP A 78 44.86 15.18 -44.23
C ASP A 78 46.20 15.92 -44.02
N LEU A 79 46.20 17.04 -43.28
CA LEU A 79 47.43 17.75 -42.91
C LEU A 79 48.35 16.90 -42.04
N SER A 80 47.83 16.14 -41.08
CA SER A 80 48.65 15.28 -40.22
C SER A 80 49.36 14.18 -41.01
N GLN A 81 48.77 13.70 -42.11
CA GLN A 81 49.39 12.68 -42.97
C GLN A 81 50.69 13.16 -43.61
N ALA A 82 50.90 14.46 -43.79
CA ALA A 82 52.14 15.01 -44.31
C ALA A 82 53.35 14.63 -43.43
N LEU A 83 53.18 14.41 -42.13
CA LEU A 83 54.24 13.97 -41.23
C LEU A 83 54.76 12.57 -41.55
N GLN A 84 54.01 11.73 -42.24
CA GLN A 84 54.46 10.37 -42.62
C GLN A 84 55.51 10.37 -43.69
N GLY A 85 55.67 11.49 -44.40
CA GLY A 85 56.78 11.67 -45.41
C GLY A 85 58.11 12.13 -44.84
N PHE A 86 58.18 12.32 -43.50
CA PHE A 86 59.40 12.83 -42.85
C PHE A 86 60.36 11.71 -42.55
N TYR A 87 61.65 12.08 -42.30
CA TYR A 87 62.72 11.10 -42.07
C TYR A 87 62.82 10.64 -40.62
N THR A 88 62.51 11.52 -39.66
CA THR A 88 62.67 11.22 -38.24
C THR A 88 61.49 10.49 -37.63
N ASP A 89 61.76 9.44 -36.84
CA ASP A 89 60.68 8.67 -36.13
C ASP A 89 59.82 9.55 -35.21
N TYR A 90 60.39 10.66 -34.71
CA TYR A 90 59.63 11.61 -33.89
C TYR A 90 58.38 12.16 -34.61
N TRP A 91 58.55 12.62 -35.85
CA TRP A 91 57.41 13.14 -36.64
C TRP A 91 56.53 12.04 -37.17
N VAL A 92 57.15 10.96 -37.72
CA VAL A 92 56.38 9.89 -38.40
C VAL A 92 55.55 9.05 -37.44
N ARG A 93 56.05 8.82 -36.20
CA ARG A 93 55.39 7.96 -35.24
C ARG A 93 54.84 8.75 -34.06
N GLN A 94 55.68 9.45 -33.30
CA GLN A 94 55.24 10.03 -32.02
C GLN A 94 54.28 11.20 -32.25
N GLN A 95 54.66 12.20 -33.04
CA GLN A 95 53.82 13.39 -33.28
C GLN A 95 52.60 13.05 -34.13
N PHE A 96 52.77 12.23 -35.15
CA PHE A 96 51.62 11.76 -35.95
C PHE A 96 50.58 11.06 -35.10
N GLN A 97 50.98 10.08 -34.26
CA GLN A 97 50.08 9.35 -33.39
C GLN A 97 49.39 10.28 -32.35
N ALA A 98 50.17 11.20 -31.76
CA ALA A 98 49.65 12.19 -30.81
C ALA A 98 48.57 13.08 -31.45
N LEU A 99 48.84 13.61 -32.67
CA LEU A 99 47.86 14.42 -33.41
C LEU A 99 46.62 13.59 -33.81
N GLN A 100 46.80 12.37 -34.29
CA GLN A 100 45.66 11.49 -34.62
C GLN A 100 44.78 11.23 -33.42
N GLN A 101 45.39 10.94 -32.26
CA GLN A 101 44.67 10.75 -31.02
C GLN A 101 43.97 12.04 -30.59
N GLN A 102 44.63 13.20 -30.69
CA GLN A 102 43.99 14.49 -30.36
C GLN A 102 42.82 14.79 -31.27
N ILE A 103 42.94 14.59 -32.60
CA ILE A 103 41.84 14.76 -33.56
C ILE A 103 40.67 13.86 -33.18
N SER A 104 40.94 12.57 -32.89
CA SER A 104 39.90 11.59 -32.53
C SER A 104 39.16 11.99 -31.24
N VAL A 105 39.90 12.39 -30.20
CA VAL A 105 39.33 12.80 -28.90
C VAL A 105 38.48 14.06 -29.09
N GLU A 106 38.97 15.07 -29.79
CA GLU A 106 38.23 16.30 -30.02
C GLU A 106 37.00 16.07 -30.90
N GLN A 107 37.11 15.28 -31.95
CA GLN A 107 36.00 14.93 -32.83
C GLN A 107 34.91 14.21 -32.05
N GLN A 108 35.28 13.24 -31.21
CA GLN A 108 34.34 12.53 -30.36
C GLN A 108 33.68 13.45 -29.34
N ALA A 109 34.45 14.35 -28.67
CA ALA A 109 33.95 15.29 -27.68
C ALA A 109 32.91 16.24 -28.29
N TRP A 110 33.16 16.81 -29.47
CA TRP A 110 32.22 17.67 -30.17
C TRP A 110 30.98 16.92 -30.66
N ALA A 111 31.11 15.67 -31.14
CA ALA A 111 30.00 14.83 -31.54
C ALA A 111 29.09 14.49 -30.35
N GLN A 112 29.70 14.17 -29.19
CA GLN A 112 28.97 13.95 -27.94
C GLN A 112 28.24 15.21 -27.50
N LEU A 113 28.89 16.39 -27.56
CA LEU A 113 28.26 17.67 -27.22
C LEU A 113 27.05 17.98 -28.11
N GLU A 114 27.18 17.73 -29.43
CA GLU A 114 26.10 17.97 -30.37
C GLU A 114 24.90 17.04 -30.12
N THR A 115 25.18 15.78 -29.84
CA THR A 115 24.14 14.81 -29.42
C THR A 115 23.47 15.24 -28.12
N ALA A 116 24.26 15.67 -27.11
CA ALA A 116 23.74 16.19 -25.85
C ALA A 116 22.88 17.45 -26.06
N ARG A 117 23.28 18.36 -26.96
CA ARG A 117 22.51 19.56 -27.31
C ARG A 117 21.17 19.21 -27.95
N SER A 118 21.16 18.23 -28.85
CA SER A 118 19.94 17.75 -29.49
C SER A 118 18.94 17.21 -28.46
N LEU A 119 19.42 16.41 -27.50
CA LEU A 119 18.60 15.92 -26.38
C LEU A 119 18.15 17.07 -25.48
N GLY A 120 19.05 17.95 -25.07
CA GLY A 120 18.76 19.06 -24.15
C GLY A 120 17.87 20.16 -24.74
N ALA A 121 17.63 20.16 -26.07
CA ALA A 121 16.70 21.05 -26.75
C ALA A 121 15.24 20.63 -26.57
N SER A 122 14.96 19.39 -26.17
CA SER A 122 13.59 18.93 -25.88
C SER A 122 13.07 19.52 -24.58
N ASP A 123 11.76 19.39 -24.36
CA ASP A 123 11.08 19.77 -23.10
C ASP A 123 10.75 18.55 -22.22
N ARG A 124 11.51 17.46 -22.36
CA ARG A 124 11.30 16.22 -21.62
C ARG A 124 12.42 15.99 -20.59
N LEU A 125 12.05 15.68 -19.36
CA LEU A 125 12.99 15.42 -18.28
C LEU A 125 14.04 14.36 -18.62
N ASN A 126 13.61 13.23 -19.18
CA ASN A 126 14.52 12.13 -19.51
C ASN A 126 15.59 12.53 -20.53
N ASP A 127 15.24 13.40 -21.49
CA ASP A 127 16.19 13.89 -22.47
C ASP A 127 17.19 14.86 -21.83
N TRP A 128 16.76 15.69 -20.87
CA TRP A 128 17.69 16.56 -20.12
C TRP A 128 18.66 15.73 -19.25
N LEU A 129 18.17 14.69 -18.59
CA LEU A 129 19.02 13.79 -17.80
C LEU A 129 20.05 13.05 -18.67
N GLN A 130 19.64 12.56 -19.83
CA GLN A 130 20.56 11.93 -20.79
C GLN A 130 21.55 12.94 -21.38
N ALA A 131 21.10 14.19 -21.65
CA ALA A 131 21.99 15.25 -22.11
C ALA A 131 23.06 15.59 -21.06
N LEU A 132 22.68 15.66 -19.78
CA LEU A 132 23.61 15.86 -18.66
C LEU A 132 24.61 14.73 -18.55
N GLU A 133 24.14 13.49 -18.53
CA GLU A 133 24.99 12.29 -18.46
C GLU A 133 26.02 12.27 -19.59
N LEU A 134 25.57 12.50 -20.83
CA LEU A 134 26.43 12.50 -22.00
C LEU A 134 27.44 13.65 -21.97
N ALA A 135 27.03 14.86 -21.57
CA ALA A 135 27.92 16.01 -21.51
C ALA A 135 28.98 15.88 -20.41
N GLN A 136 28.69 15.21 -19.30
CA GLN A 136 29.65 14.93 -18.21
C GLN A 136 30.76 13.94 -18.61
N THR A 137 30.53 13.12 -19.63
CA THR A 137 31.57 12.22 -20.15
C THR A 137 32.59 12.91 -21.04
N ILE A 138 32.40 14.18 -21.40
CA ILE A 138 33.34 14.94 -22.22
C ILE A 138 34.60 15.27 -21.39
N ASP A 139 35.76 14.97 -21.94
CA ASP A 139 37.04 15.22 -21.30
C ASP A 139 37.23 16.73 -20.99
N MET A 140 37.57 17.04 -19.74
CA MET A 140 37.83 18.41 -19.29
C MET A 140 38.97 19.12 -20.03
N SER A 141 39.90 18.34 -20.60
CA SER A 141 41.00 18.87 -21.43
C SER A 141 40.59 19.18 -22.87
N SER A 142 39.44 18.70 -23.31
CA SER A 142 38.91 18.94 -24.64
C SER A 142 38.46 20.39 -24.82
N GLN A 143 38.63 20.91 -26.03
CA GLN A 143 38.11 22.24 -26.42
C GLN A 143 36.58 22.32 -26.43
N ALA A 144 35.87 21.20 -26.45
CA ALA A 144 34.46 21.11 -26.32
C ALA A 144 33.97 21.39 -24.88
N TRP A 145 34.82 21.18 -23.87
CA TRP A 145 34.46 21.24 -22.46
C TRP A 145 33.87 22.59 -22.00
N PRO A 146 34.42 23.78 -22.32
CA PRO A 146 33.80 25.04 -21.92
C PRO A 146 32.37 25.21 -22.45
N SER A 147 32.13 24.73 -23.68
CA SER A 147 30.79 24.73 -24.27
C SER A 147 29.88 23.70 -23.65
N ALA A 148 30.40 22.52 -23.26
CA ALA A 148 29.70 21.51 -22.54
C ALA A 148 29.22 22.03 -21.17
N GLN A 149 30.12 22.67 -20.43
CA GLN A 149 29.82 23.24 -19.11
C GLN A 149 28.66 24.25 -19.12
N ILE A 150 28.64 25.16 -20.09
CA ILE A 150 27.52 26.11 -20.27
C ILE A 150 26.18 25.36 -20.47
N ASN A 151 26.20 24.29 -21.24
CA ASN A 151 24.99 23.50 -21.47
C ASN A 151 24.59 22.67 -20.25
N ILE A 152 25.55 22.07 -19.53
CA ILE A 152 25.37 21.36 -18.27
C ILE A 152 24.68 22.30 -17.26
N ASP A 153 25.16 23.53 -17.08
CA ASP A 153 24.55 24.52 -16.21
C ASP A 153 23.08 24.78 -16.58
N ARG A 154 22.80 25.01 -17.87
CA ARG A 154 21.46 25.27 -18.38
C ARG A 154 20.50 24.10 -18.16
N TRP A 155 20.95 22.87 -18.47
CA TRP A 155 20.10 21.68 -18.29
C TRP A 155 19.93 21.34 -16.80
N SER A 156 20.93 21.54 -15.98
CA SER A 156 20.83 21.41 -14.53
C SER A 156 19.83 22.36 -13.92
N GLN A 157 19.74 23.62 -14.42
CA GLN A 157 18.68 24.55 -14.01
C GLN A 157 17.29 24.05 -14.38
N LYS A 158 17.08 23.51 -15.60
CA LYS A 158 15.81 22.93 -16.01
C LYS A 158 15.43 21.74 -15.13
N VAL A 159 16.37 20.83 -14.87
CA VAL A 159 16.18 19.65 -14.00
C VAL A 159 15.82 20.09 -12.59
N LEU A 160 16.54 21.04 -12.03
CA LEU A 160 16.29 21.57 -10.68
C LEU A 160 14.93 22.26 -10.58
N SER A 161 14.55 23.07 -11.60
CA SER A 161 13.22 23.69 -11.67
C SER A 161 12.09 22.67 -11.73
N TYR A 162 12.28 21.58 -12.47
CA TYR A 162 11.31 20.49 -12.53
C TYR A 162 11.22 19.73 -11.20
N ALA A 163 12.35 19.45 -10.58
CA ALA A 163 12.38 18.83 -9.24
C ALA A 163 11.68 19.71 -8.19
N PHE A 164 11.82 21.03 -8.28
CA PHE A 164 11.12 21.96 -7.41
C PHE A 164 9.59 21.93 -7.61
N GLN A 165 9.11 21.84 -8.84
CA GLN A 165 7.67 21.68 -9.14
C GLN A 165 7.13 20.37 -8.51
N LEU A 166 7.86 19.26 -8.62
CA LEU A 166 7.48 18.00 -7.97
C LEU A 166 7.45 18.13 -6.45
N TRP A 167 8.41 18.84 -5.89
CA TRP A 167 8.46 19.11 -4.46
C TRP A 167 7.23 19.90 -3.99
N GLU A 168 6.80 20.92 -4.75
CA GLU A 168 5.58 21.70 -4.47
C GLU A 168 4.32 20.82 -4.54
N LEU A 169 4.26 19.90 -5.50
CA LEU A 169 3.16 18.93 -5.64
C LEU A 169 3.17 17.83 -4.54
N GLY A 170 4.24 17.76 -3.73
CA GLY A 170 4.39 16.78 -2.66
C GLY A 170 5.02 15.45 -3.08
N ASP A 171 5.46 15.30 -4.33
CA ASP A 171 6.19 14.12 -4.81
C ASP A 171 7.68 14.21 -4.45
N LEU A 172 7.96 14.07 -3.15
CA LEU A 172 9.28 14.26 -2.58
C LEU A 172 10.30 13.21 -3.04
N ASP A 173 9.87 11.97 -3.26
CA ASP A 173 10.76 10.88 -3.66
C ASP A 173 11.26 11.09 -5.10
N GLN A 174 10.40 11.50 -6.01
CA GLN A 174 10.81 11.84 -7.37
C GLN A 174 11.67 13.11 -7.39
N ALA A 175 11.29 14.15 -6.64
CA ALA A 175 12.09 15.37 -6.53
C ALA A 175 13.53 15.06 -6.08
N VAL A 176 13.71 14.28 -5.02
CA VAL A 176 15.02 13.84 -4.51
C VAL A 176 15.81 13.07 -5.58
N THR A 177 15.16 12.11 -6.23
CA THR A 177 15.82 11.28 -7.26
C THR A 177 16.34 12.13 -8.42
N ILE A 178 15.56 13.10 -8.86
CA ILE A 178 15.91 13.99 -9.97
C ILE A 178 17.04 14.95 -9.60
N VAL A 179 16.99 15.52 -8.38
CA VAL A 179 18.05 16.44 -7.92
C VAL A 179 19.41 15.77 -7.82
N GLN A 180 19.45 14.48 -7.49
CA GLN A 180 20.71 13.71 -7.43
C GLN A 180 21.43 13.60 -8.78
N ALA A 181 20.76 13.86 -9.89
CA ALA A 181 21.36 13.91 -11.22
C ALA A 181 22.08 15.24 -11.51
N VAL A 182 21.89 16.27 -10.67
CA VAL A 182 22.59 17.56 -10.81
C VAL A 182 24.04 17.41 -10.33
N PRO A 183 25.05 17.76 -11.16
CA PRO A 183 26.45 17.64 -10.76
C PRO A 183 26.80 18.48 -9.54
N ALA A 184 27.57 17.90 -8.61
CA ALA A 184 27.90 18.53 -7.32
C ALA A 184 28.91 19.68 -7.40
N ASP A 185 29.61 19.82 -8.51
CA ASP A 185 30.65 20.81 -8.76
C ASP A 185 30.15 22.09 -9.47
N LEU A 186 28.84 22.15 -9.74
CA LEU A 186 28.24 23.30 -10.40
C LEU A 186 27.89 24.43 -9.42
N THR A 187 27.71 25.63 -9.95
CA THR A 187 27.24 26.82 -9.20
C THR A 187 25.87 26.62 -8.57
N LEU A 188 25.05 25.71 -9.14
CA LEU A 188 23.74 25.33 -8.65
C LEU A 188 23.76 24.22 -7.57
N ALA A 189 24.93 23.67 -7.25
CA ALA A 189 25.04 22.63 -6.24
C ALA A 189 24.51 23.03 -4.85
N PRO A 190 24.66 24.29 -4.38
CA PRO A 190 24.02 24.75 -3.15
C PRO A 190 22.50 24.64 -3.18
N ASP A 191 21.84 25.10 -4.25
CA ASP A 191 20.39 25.07 -4.41
C ASP A 191 19.87 23.63 -4.48
N ALA A 192 20.57 22.76 -5.21
CA ALA A 192 20.28 21.33 -5.26
C ALA A 192 20.39 20.67 -3.88
N LYS A 193 21.44 21.01 -3.11
CA LYS A 193 21.66 20.54 -1.75
C LYS A 193 20.55 21.03 -0.81
N ASP A 194 20.16 22.28 -0.92
CA ASP A 194 19.08 22.86 -0.10
C ASP A 194 17.73 22.20 -0.41
N LEU A 195 17.43 21.92 -1.68
CA LEU A 195 16.23 21.18 -2.06
C LEU A 195 16.24 19.75 -1.50
N LEU A 196 17.37 19.06 -1.54
CA LEU A 196 17.53 17.74 -0.93
C LEU A 196 17.30 17.79 0.58
N GLN A 197 17.89 18.76 1.27
CA GLN A 197 17.72 18.96 2.72
C GLN A 197 16.26 19.25 3.08
N LEU A 198 15.61 20.16 2.34
CA LEU A 198 14.21 20.52 2.56
C LEU A 198 13.27 19.35 2.27
N SER A 199 13.53 18.60 1.20
CA SER A 199 12.76 17.40 0.85
C SER A 199 12.89 16.31 1.92
N HIS A 200 14.11 16.05 2.39
CA HIS A 200 14.35 15.10 3.47
C HIS A 200 13.67 15.51 4.77
N ALA A 201 13.78 16.77 5.15
CA ALA A 201 13.15 17.33 6.35
C ALA A 201 11.63 17.24 6.27
N ARG A 202 11.02 17.57 5.12
CA ARG A 202 9.59 17.46 4.90
C ARG A 202 9.12 16.00 4.98
N LYS A 203 9.86 15.07 4.37
CA LYS A 203 9.56 13.64 4.47
C LYS A 203 9.58 13.13 5.92
N LEU A 204 10.55 13.56 6.72
CA LEU A 204 10.60 13.26 8.16
C LEU A 204 9.38 13.83 8.88
N ALA A 205 9.02 15.10 8.63
CA ALA A 205 7.88 15.76 9.24
C ALA A 205 6.53 15.14 8.84
N ASP A 206 6.40 14.65 7.60
CA ASP A 206 5.19 13.98 7.10
C ASP A 206 5.07 12.52 7.58
N SER A 207 6.18 11.90 8.02
CA SER A 207 6.22 10.53 8.56
C SER A 207 5.81 10.40 10.02
N LEU A 208 5.36 11.48 10.66
CA LEU A 208 4.99 11.48 12.07
C LEU A 208 3.68 10.73 12.32
N SER A 209 3.59 10.09 13.48
CA SER A 209 2.37 9.39 13.88
C SER A 209 1.20 10.38 14.04
N VAL A 210 0.06 10.06 13.45
CA VAL A 210 -1.15 10.91 13.53
C VAL A 210 -1.91 10.69 14.85
N TRP A 211 -1.84 9.48 15.41
CA TRP A 211 -2.72 9.07 16.51
C TRP A 211 -2.05 9.14 17.89
N GLU A 212 -0.81 8.69 17.99
CA GLU A 212 -0.10 8.59 19.26
C GLU A 212 1.26 9.29 19.17
N PRO A 213 1.57 10.24 20.09
CA PRO A 213 2.86 10.92 20.11
C PRO A 213 3.96 9.97 20.58
N LYS A 214 4.89 9.63 19.68
CA LYS A 214 6.04 8.77 19.98
C LYS A 214 7.29 9.60 20.22
N ALA A 215 8.19 9.11 21.10
CA ALA A 215 9.50 9.75 21.31
C ALA A 215 10.31 9.85 20.01
N THR A 216 10.19 8.85 19.13
CA THR A 216 10.80 8.86 17.79
C THR A 216 10.30 9.99 16.91
N ASP A 217 9.04 10.42 17.04
CA ASP A 217 8.47 11.51 16.27
C ASP A 217 9.05 12.87 16.69
N VAL A 218 9.33 13.04 17.98
CA VAL A 218 10.07 14.21 18.49
C VAL A 218 11.46 14.30 17.86
N LEU A 219 12.19 13.17 17.82
CA LEU A 219 13.54 13.14 17.23
C LEU A 219 13.51 13.43 15.72
N LYS A 220 12.58 12.84 14.98
CA LYS A 220 12.41 13.10 13.54
C LYS A 220 12.13 14.58 13.27
N LEU A 221 11.25 15.19 14.06
CA LEU A 221 10.88 16.58 13.86
C LEU A 221 12.02 17.53 14.27
N MET A 222 12.80 17.19 15.29
CA MET A 222 14.02 17.93 15.63
C MET A 222 15.08 17.83 14.52
N GLU A 223 15.26 16.65 13.93
CA GLU A 223 16.15 16.44 12.81
C GLU A 223 15.71 17.25 11.59
N ALA A 224 14.41 17.23 11.26
CA ALA A 224 13.83 18.04 10.18
C ALA A 224 14.08 19.54 10.40
N ILE A 225 13.81 20.05 11.60
CA ILE A 225 14.06 21.45 11.97
C ILE A 225 15.54 21.79 11.80
N LYS A 226 16.44 20.97 12.36
CA LYS A 226 17.90 21.21 12.28
C LYS A 226 18.41 21.20 10.83
N GLY A 227 17.87 20.30 9.97
CA GLY A 227 18.20 20.27 8.56
C GLY A 227 17.84 21.58 7.86
N VAL A 228 16.62 22.06 8.09
CA VAL A 228 16.12 23.28 7.44
C VAL A 228 16.79 24.56 7.98
N GLU A 229 17.19 24.60 9.24
CA GLU A 229 17.94 25.73 9.82
C GLU A 229 19.30 26.00 9.13
N GLN A 230 19.82 25.03 8.37
CA GLN A 230 21.06 25.19 7.61
C GLN A 230 20.87 25.94 6.27
N ILE A 231 19.63 26.11 5.81
CA ILE A 231 19.31 26.83 4.57
C ILE A 231 19.47 28.35 4.84
N THR A 232 20.40 28.95 4.13
CA THR A 232 20.75 30.36 4.32
C THR A 232 19.84 31.30 3.51
N SER A 233 19.86 32.59 3.88
CA SER A 233 19.02 33.61 3.20
C SER A 233 19.33 33.80 1.72
N ASP A 234 20.47 33.30 1.24
CA ASP A 234 20.88 33.42 -0.17
C ASP A 234 20.22 32.32 -1.05
N SER A 235 19.63 31.30 -0.39
CA SER A 235 18.94 30.22 -1.09
C SER A 235 17.58 30.69 -1.63
N PRO A 236 17.21 30.30 -2.87
CA PRO A 236 15.87 30.55 -3.39
C PRO A 236 14.77 29.82 -2.61
N LEU A 237 15.13 28.82 -1.79
CA LEU A 237 14.22 28.04 -0.95
C LEU A 237 14.05 28.61 0.45
N TYR A 238 14.72 29.72 0.80
CA TYR A 238 14.75 30.25 2.16
C TYR A 238 13.34 30.59 2.69
N GLU A 239 12.53 31.27 1.91
CA GLU A 239 11.16 31.65 2.31
C GLU A 239 10.30 30.41 2.62
N GLN A 240 10.34 29.39 1.76
CA GLN A 240 9.63 28.14 1.98
C GLN A 240 10.16 27.40 3.22
N ALA A 241 11.48 27.39 3.39
CA ALA A 241 12.14 26.81 4.55
C ALA A 241 11.67 27.46 5.85
N GLN A 242 11.56 28.79 5.89
CA GLN A 242 11.08 29.53 7.06
C GLN A 242 9.60 29.24 7.39
N VAL A 243 8.75 29.09 6.38
CA VAL A 243 7.34 28.69 6.57
C VAL A 243 7.25 27.32 7.25
N HIS A 244 7.96 26.33 6.73
CA HIS A 244 8.00 24.99 7.32
C HIS A 244 8.62 25.01 8.72
N LEU A 245 9.69 25.77 8.93
CA LEU A 245 10.36 25.88 10.22
C LEU A 245 9.43 26.42 11.31
N ALA A 246 8.65 27.47 10.99
CA ALA A 246 7.69 28.04 11.91
C ALA A 246 6.60 27.03 12.29
N ASP A 247 6.03 26.32 11.31
CA ASP A 247 5.02 25.28 11.54
C ASP A 247 5.58 24.11 12.37
N TRP A 248 6.74 23.60 11.99
CA TRP A 248 7.35 22.45 12.68
C TRP A 248 7.79 22.76 14.11
N ARG A 249 8.23 23.98 14.40
CA ARG A 249 8.53 24.41 15.78
C ARG A 249 7.28 24.42 16.65
N ILE A 250 6.15 24.90 16.11
CA ILE A 250 4.86 24.85 16.79
C ILE A 250 4.44 23.40 17.03
N ARG A 251 4.55 22.57 15.99
CA ARG A 251 4.21 21.14 16.05
C ARG A 251 5.10 20.39 17.05
N LEU A 252 6.40 20.70 17.12
CA LEU A 252 7.32 20.13 18.10
C LEU A 252 6.90 20.47 19.53
N GLN A 253 6.53 21.73 19.77
CA GLN A 253 6.05 22.16 21.09
C GLN A 253 4.80 21.41 21.52
N ASP A 254 3.82 21.24 20.62
CA ASP A 254 2.60 20.50 20.89
C ASP A 254 2.89 19.01 21.11
N LEU A 255 3.76 18.42 20.29
CA LEU A 255 4.16 17.02 20.40
C LEU A 255 4.85 16.73 21.74
N LEU A 256 5.77 17.57 22.16
CA LEU A 256 6.44 17.47 23.48
C LEU A 256 5.43 17.57 24.63
N ARG A 257 4.47 18.49 24.53
CA ARG A 257 3.41 18.66 25.53
C ARG A 257 2.52 17.41 25.61
N LEU A 258 2.07 16.89 24.47
CA LEU A 258 1.24 15.71 24.41
C LEU A 258 1.99 14.44 24.87
N GLN A 259 3.28 14.34 24.56
CA GLN A 259 4.09 13.23 25.02
C GLN A 259 4.30 13.26 26.55
N ALA A 260 4.57 14.44 27.12
CA ALA A 260 4.67 14.61 28.56
C ALA A 260 3.32 14.28 29.24
N ALA A 261 2.21 14.72 28.66
CA ALA A 261 0.87 14.38 29.16
C ALA A 261 0.61 12.87 29.11
N THR A 262 0.97 12.20 28.00
CA THR A 262 0.84 10.75 27.83
C THR A 262 1.67 9.99 28.87
N PHE A 263 2.90 10.46 29.14
CA PHE A 263 3.74 9.86 30.16
C PHE A 263 3.09 9.91 31.56
N VAL A 264 2.48 11.04 31.91
CA VAL A 264 1.75 11.18 33.19
C VAL A 264 0.49 10.30 33.19
N ALA A 265 -0.27 10.28 32.09
CA ALA A 265 -1.47 9.45 31.94
C ALA A 265 -1.19 7.96 32.13
N ASN A 266 0.00 7.47 31.75
CA ASN A 266 0.41 6.08 31.91
C ASN A 266 0.53 5.62 33.38
N LEU A 267 0.48 6.55 34.35
CA LEU A 267 0.35 6.20 35.77
C LEU A 267 -1.00 5.52 36.08
N GLY A 268 -1.99 5.66 35.19
CA GLY A 268 -3.26 4.94 35.29
C GLY A 268 -4.16 5.38 36.44
N GLN A 269 -3.95 6.59 36.98
CA GLN A 269 -4.73 7.14 38.09
C GLN A 269 -5.66 8.27 37.59
N PRO A 270 -6.84 8.46 38.20
CA PRO A 270 -7.76 9.52 37.81
C PRO A 270 -7.13 10.91 37.74
N SER A 271 -6.36 11.29 38.77
CA SER A 271 -5.64 12.58 38.84
C SER A 271 -4.58 12.71 37.71
N ALA A 272 -3.95 11.61 37.30
CA ALA A 272 -2.99 11.62 36.22
C ALA A 272 -3.70 11.87 34.85
N TYR A 273 -4.89 11.27 34.65
CA TYR A 273 -5.69 11.54 33.46
C TYR A 273 -6.24 12.98 33.45
N GLU A 274 -6.70 13.50 34.58
CA GLU A 274 -7.14 14.91 34.73
C GLU A 274 -6.01 15.88 34.33
N PHE A 275 -4.80 15.66 34.84
CA PHE A 275 -3.64 16.46 34.46
C PHE A 275 -3.34 16.36 32.96
N ALA A 276 -3.31 15.13 32.41
CA ALA A 276 -3.02 14.89 31.01
C ALA A 276 -4.05 15.57 30.09
N ILE A 277 -5.34 15.48 30.43
CA ILE A 277 -6.42 16.17 29.73
C ILE A 277 -6.23 17.68 29.79
N ALA A 278 -5.91 18.24 30.96
CA ALA A 278 -5.67 19.67 31.13
C ALA A 278 -4.49 20.19 30.27
N GLN A 279 -3.45 19.37 30.08
CA GLN A 279 -2.34 19.71 29.18
C GLN A 279 -2.74 19.61 27.70
N ALA A 280 -3.46 18.58 27.32
CA ALA A 280 -3.87 18.37 25.92
C ALA A 280 -4.90 19.42 25.44
N VAL A 281 -5.76 19.90 26.32
CA VAL A 281 -6.74 20.99 26.02
C VAL A 281 -6.03 22.29 25.60
N GLN A 282 -4.81 22.53 26.08
CA GLN A 282 -4.03 23.73 25.76
C GLN A 282 -3.54 23.75 24.30
N VAL A 283 -3.63 22.65 23.54
CA VAL A 283 -3.33 22.64 22.12
C VAL A 283 -4.46 23.36 21.37
N ASP A 284 -4.12 24.51 20.78
CA ASP A 284 -5.09 25.39 20.10
C ASP A 284 -5.82 24.67 18.95
N VAL A 285 -7.08 25.08 18.72
CA VAL A 285 -7.95 24.50 17.69
C VAL A 285 -7.37 24.59 16.27
N LYS A 286 -6.58 25.64 16.00
CA LYS A 286 -5.97 25.91 14.68
C LYS A 286 -4.62 25.20 14.48
N ARG A 287 -4.08 24.52 15.50
CA ARG A 287 -2.77 23.89 15.41
C ARG A 287 -2.85 22.46 14.82
N PRO A 288 -1.83 22.02 14.11
CA PRO A 288 -1.78 20.66 13.53
C PRO A 288 -1.95 19.54 14.57
N GLY A 289 -1.44 19.73 15.79
CA GLY A 289 -1.55 18.76 16.89
C GLY A 289 -2.96 18.62 17.51
N ARG A 290 -3.94 19.45 17.11
CA ARG A 290 -5.26 19.49 17.74
C ARG A 290 -6.03 18.17 17.60
N GLN A 291 -6.01 17.55 16.43
CA GLN A 291 -6.70 16.28 16.22
C GLN A 291 -6.14 15.18 17.13
N GLN A 292 -4.82 15.10 17.23
CA GLN A 292 -4.13 14.17 18.13
C GLN A 292 -4.48 14.45 19.61
N ALA A 293 -4.48 15.72 20.01
CA ALA A 293 -4.88 16.12 21.37
C ALA A 293 -6.32 15.70 21.69
N GLN A 294 -7.28 15.90 20.77
CA GLN A 294 -8.67 15.48 20.96
C GLN A 294 -8.81 13.96 21.10
N THR A 295 -8.10 13.18 20.27
CA THR A 295 -8.10 11.72 20.39
C THR A 295 -7.58 11.25 21.74
N LEU A 296 -6.47 11.83 22.22
CA LEU A 296 -5.91 11.52 23.53
C LEU A 296 -6.85 11.92 24.67
N ILE A 297 -7.46 13.11 24.61
CA ILE A 297 -8.45 13.56 25.59
C ILE A 297 -9.62 12.56 25.68
N ALA A 298 -10.21 12.19 24.57
CA ALA A 298 -11.31 11.24 24.52
C ALA A 298 -10.88 9.87 25.10
N HIS A 299 -9.70 9.40 24.75
CA HIS A 299 -9.15 8.15 25.29
C HIS A 299 -8.98 8.22 26.82
N TRP A 300 -8.35 9.27 27.35
CA TRP A 300 -8.13 9.42 28.79
C TRP A 300 -9.43 9.62 29.57
N GLN A 301 -10.40 10.33 29.01
CA GLN A 301 -11.75 10.45 29.58
C GLN A 301 -12.41 9.07 29.72
N GLN A 302 -12.37 8.24 28.67
CA GLN A 302 -12.89 6.88 28.72
C GLN A 302 -12.17 6.00 29.76
N GLN A 303 -10.83 6.11 29.89
CA GLN A 303 -10.09 5.37 30.92
C GLN A 303 -10.48 5.81 32.33
N MET A 304 -10.62 7.10 32.54
CA MET A 304 -11.06 7.66 33.83
C MET A 304 -12.48 7.16 34.18
N GLU A 305 -13.41 7.21 33.24
CA GLU A 305 -14.76 6.67 33.40
C GLU A 305 -14.75 5.18 33.77
N ARG A 306 -13.93 4.38 33.08
CA ARG A 306 -13.77 2.95 33.40
C ARG A 306 -13.30 2.71 34.82
N ILE A 307 -12.36 3.54 35.31
CA ILE A 307 -11.87 3.44 36.69
C ILE A 307 -12.97 3.78 37.68
N GLN A 308 -13.77 4.82 37.41
CA GLN A 308 -14.87 5.28 38.26
C GLN A 308 -16.04 4.27 38.31
N ASP A 309 -16.36 3.64 37.19
CA ASP A 309 -17.54 2.78 37.08
C ASP A 309 -17.24 1.30 37.39
N ARG A 310 -16.00 0.85 37.28
CA ARG A 310 -15.61 -0.55 37.56
C ARG A 310 -15.99 -1.04 38.95
N PRO A 311 -15.94 -0.24 40.03
CA PRO A 311 -16.42 -0.63 41.34
C PRO A 311 -17.89 -1.01 41.35
N TYR A 312 -18.76 -0.27 40.65
CA TYR A 312 -20.20 -0.57 40.55
C TYR A 312 -20.43 -1.92 39.92
N LEU A 313 -19.80 -2.19 38.77
CA LEU A 313 -19.94 -3.50 38.10
C LEU A 313 -19.36 -4.65 38.92
N ARG A 314 -18.26 -4.43 39.61
CA ARG A 314 -17.66 -5.45 40.48
C ARG A 314 -18.62 -5.80 41.63
N ARG A 315 -19.21 -4.79 42.28
CA ARG A 315 -20.19 -4.97 43.35
C ARG A 315 -21.44 -5.64 42.84
N ALA A 316 -21.95 -5.22 41.68
CA ALA A 316 -23.10 -5.85 41.05
C ALA A 316 -22.87 -7.34 40.78
N LYS A 317 -21.73 -7.71 40.18
CA LYS A 317 -21.35 -9.12 39.96
C LYS A 317 -21.26 -9.93 41.26
N GLN A 318 -20.74 -9.31 42.35
CA GLN A 318 -20.68 -9.98 43.65
C GLN A 318 -22.11 -10.24 44.22
N LEU A 319 -23.04 -9.28 44.12
CA LEU A 319 -24.42 -9.44 44.52
C LEU A 319 -25.13 -10.55 43.73
N ALA A 320 -24.90 -10.61 42.43
CA ALA A 320 -25.51 -11.62 41.56
C ALA A 320 -25.05 -13.08 41.83
N GLN A 321 -23.97 -13.30 42.56
CA GLN A 321 -23.45 -14.67 42.85
C GLN A 321 -24.42 -15.54 43.66
N THR A 322 -25.30 -14.91 44.48
CA THR A 322 -26.28 -15.64 45.28
C THR A 322 -27.48 -16.14 44.50
N SER A 323 -27.65 -15.69 43.25
CA SER A 323 -28.69 -16.15 42.31
C SER A 323 -30.12 -16.15 42.85
N THR A 324 -30.47 -15.27 43.81
CA THR A 324 -31.83 -15.05 44.25
C THR A 324 -32.44 -13.85 43.52
N VAL A 325 -33.77 -13.78 43.42
CA VAL A 325 -34.46 -12.67 42.76
C VAL A 325 -34.07 -11.32 43.37
N GLU A 326 -34.03 -11.24 44.71
CA GLU A 326 -33.67 -10.02 45.46
C GLU A 326 -32.23 -9.63 45.20
N ALA A 327 -31.28 -10.60 45.17
CA ALA A 327 -29.88 -10.33 44.93
C ALA A 327 -29.63 -9.87 43.47
N LEU A 328 -30.30 -10.50 42.51
CA LEU A 328 -30.26 -10.09 41.11
C LEU A 328 -30.83 -8.69 40.88
N GLN A 329 -31.94 -8.34 41.57
CA GLN A 329 -32.51 -6.99 41.53
C GLN A 329 -31.54 -5.95 42.09
N GLN A 330 -30.85 -6.27 43.22
CA GLN A 330 -29.82 -5.39 43.78
C GLN A 330 -28.62 -5.25 42.85
N ALA A 331 -28.24 -6.35 42.17
CA ALA A 331 -27.17 -6.32 41.18
C ALA A 331 -27.55 -5.41 39.98
N ILE A 332 -28.74 -5.50 39.48
CA ILE A 332 -29.28 -4.63 38.43
C ILE A 332 -29.28 -3.18 38.89
N ALA A 333 -29.71 -2.87 40.10
CA ALA A 333 -29.71 -1.52 40.64
C ALA A 333 -28.28 -0.93 40.73
N GLU A 334 -27.31 -1.76 41.16
CA GLU A 334 -25.91 -1.35 41.25
C GLU A 334 -25.27 -1.13 39.87
N ALA A 335 -25.51 -2.02 38.91
CA ALA A 335 -25.01 -1.87 37.53
C ALA A 335 -25.65 -0.70 36.78
N SER A 336 -26.92 -0.34 37.14
CA SER A 336 -27.65 0.79 36.57
C SER A 336 -27.04 2.16 36.94
N LYS A 337 -26.16 2.23 37.94
CA LYS A 337 -25.40 3.45 38.28
C LYS A 337 -24.41 3.89 37.22
N VAL A 338 -24.05 2.98 36.30
CA VAL A 338 -23.27 3.33 35.11
C VAL A 338 -24.20 4.07 34.15
N GLU A 339 -24.00 5.39 34.03
CA GLU A 339 -24.84 6.29 33.24
C GLU A 339 -24.77 5.99 31.72
N PRO A 340 -25.78 6.44 30.93
CA PRO A 340 -25.69 6.43 29.48
C PRO A 340 -24.44 7.16 28.99
N GLU A 341 -23.89 6.73 27.84
CA GLU A 341 -22.70 7.30 27.14
C GLU A 341 -21.35 7.05 27.85
N ARG A 342 -21.34 6.47 29.05
CA ARG A 342 -20.10 6.11 29.73
C ARG A 342 -19.46 4.84 29.16
N ALA A 343 -18.15 4.74 29.30
CA ALA A 343 -17.31 3.71 28.69
C ALA A 343 -17.69 2.25 29.06
N LEU A 344 -18.28 2.00 30.23
CA LEU A 344 -18.72 0.68 30.67
C LEU A 344 -20.24 0.45 30.51
N ARG A 345 -20.98 1.38 29.89
CA ARG A 345 -22.45 1.27 29.77
C ARG A 345 -22.91 0.01 29.04
N ILE A 346 -22.24 -0.34 27.93
CA ILE A 346 -22.59 -1.55 27.15
C ILE A 346 -22.36 -2.80 28.00
N GLU A 347 -21.25 -2.90 28.72
CA GLU A 347 -20.99 -4.01 29.63
C GLU A 347 -22.04 -4.08 30.73
N ALA A 348 -22.39 -2.94 31.33
CA ALA A 348 -23.45 -2.88 32.36
C ALA A 348 -24.79 -3.36 31.83
N GLN A 349 -25.21 -2.92 30.64
CA GLN A 349 -26.46 -3.33 30.02
C GLN A 349 -26.52 -4.82 29.68
N SER A 350 -25.39 -5.39 29.22
CA SER A 350 -25.32 -6.84 28.97
C SER A 350 -25.55 -7.64 30.23
N TRP A 351 -24.92 -7.25 31.35
CA TRP A 351 -25.14 -7.92 32.64
C TRP A 351 -26.58 -7.70 33.16
N ILE A 352 -27.12 -6.50 33.03
CA ILE A 352 -28.49 -6.19 33.42
C ILE A 352 -29.50 -7.08 32.65
N ALA A 353 -29.31 -7.24 31.33
CA ALA A 353 -30.16 -8.09 30.50
C ALA A 353 -30.06 -9.56 30.92
N GLU A 354 -28.85 -10.06 31.17
CA GLU A 354 -28.62 -11.43 31.65
C GLU A 354 -29.31 -11.68 33.01
N TRP A 355 -29.13 -10.77 33.96
CA TRP A 355 -29.76 -10.94 35.29
C TRP A 355 -31.27 -10.80 35.22
N ARG A 356 -31.84 -9.97 34.34
CA ARG A 356 -33.31 -9.92 34.10
C ARG A 356 -33.81 -11.26 33.56
N ALA A 357 -33.13 -11.84 32.61
CA ALA A 357 -33.45 -13.16 32.08
C ALA A 357 -33.37 -14.24 33.17
N ASN A 358 -32.34 -14.20 34.03
CA ASN A 358 -32.21 -15.11 35.16
C ASN A 358 -33.34 -14.95 36.18
N ILE A 359 -33.79 -13.72 36.49
CA ILE A 359 -34.99 -13.49 37.32
C ILE A 359 -36.20 -14.16 36.71
N GLN A 360 -36.46 -13.94 35.42
CA GLN A 360 -37.57 -14.57 34.71
C GLN A 360 -37.49 -16.11 34.76
N ILE A 361 -36.30 -16.67 34.57
CA ILE A 361 -36.10 -18.12 34.70
C ILE A 361 -36.48 -18.62 36.10
N ILE A 362 -36.00 -17.95 37.16
CA ILE A 362 -36.30 -18.33 38.56
C ILE A 362 -37.80 -18.25 38.81
N GLU A 363 -38.47 -17.23 38.31
CA GLU A 363 -39.93 -17.04 38.49
C GLU A 363 -40.74 -18.07 37.71
N ASP A 364 -40.35 -18.41 36.48
CA ASP A 364 -41.10 -19.27 35.57
C ASP A 364 -40.76 -20.78 35.71
N GLN A 365 -39.58 -21.10 36.27
CA GLN A 365 -39.18 -22.49 36.49
C GLN A 365 -40.21 -23.33 37.25
N PRO A 366 -40.85 -22.81 38.34
CA PRO A 366 -41.90 -23.55 39.04
C PRO A 366 -43.11 -23.83 38.14
N ILE A 367 -43.52 -22.86 37.26
CA ILE A 367 -44.64 -23.00 36.33
C ILE A 367 -44.34 -24.11 35.32
N LEU A 368 -43.13 -24.07 34.70
CA LEU A 368 -42.71 -25.08 33.73
C LEU A 368 -42.56 -26.46 34.37
N LYS A 369 -42.07 -26.51 35.59
CA LYS A 369 -42.00 -27.77 36.38
C LYS A 369 -43.40 -28.34 36.65
N GLN A 370 -44.36 -27.52 37.11
CA GLN A 370 -45.74 -27.92 37.32
C GLN A 370 -46.40 -28.45 36.04
N ALA A 371 -46.15 -27.82 34.91
CA ALA A 371 -46.66 -28.28 33.61
C ALA A 371 -46.06 -29.63 33.24
N ASN A 372 -44.75 -29.83 33.40
CA ASN A 372 -44.07 -31.14 33.18
C ASN A 372 -44.58 -32.24 34.10
N ASP A 373 -44.83 -31.93 35.38
CA ASP A 373 -45.38 -32.89 36.35
C ASP A 373 -46.77 -33.34 35.91
N LEU A 374 -47.67 -32.42 35.52
CA LEU A 374 -48.99 -32.73 34.95
C LEU A 374 -48.91 -33.58 33.68
N ALA A 375 -47.99 -33.28 32.80
CA ALA A 375 -47.77 -34.02 31.56
C ALA A 375 -47.28 -35.45 31.85
N SER A 376 -46.46 -35.64 32.88
CA SER A 376 -46.04 -36.95 33.34
C SER A 376 -47.16 -37.80 33.94
N GLU A 377 -48.14 -37.17 34.53
CA GLU A 377 -49.39 -37.80 35.05
C GLU A 377 -50.38 -38.11 33.92
N GLY A 378 -50.09 -37.77 32.68
CA GLY A 378 -50.99 -37.96 31.53
C GLY A 378 -52.04 -36.87 31.35
N LYS A 379 -52.04 -35.82 32.18
CA LYS A 379 -52.94 -34.66 32.12
C LYS A 379 -52.43 -33.60 31.13
N LEU A 380 -52.35 -33.99 29.85
CA LEU A 380 -51.68 -33.19 28.82
C LEU A 380 -52.35 -31.83 28.56
N TRP A 381 -53.69 -31.75 28.62
CA TRP A 381 -54.43 -30.49 28.47
C TRP A 381 -54.14 -29.50 29.60
N ASP A 382 -54.13 -29.99 30.84
CA ASP A 382 -53.82 -29.16 32.01
C ASP A 382 -52.36 -28.70 31.97
N ALA A 383 -51.44 -29.56 31.52
CA ALA A 383 -50.04 -29.22 31.31
C ALA A 383 -49.89 -28.06 30.31
N ILE A 384 -50.60 -28.09 29.17
CA ILE A 384 -50.58 -27.03 28.14
C ILE A 384 -51.13 -25.73 28.75
N GLN A 385 -52.23 -25.76 29.48
CA GLN A 385 -52.79 -24.56 30.11
C GLN A 385 -51.81 -23.90 31.10
N VAL A 386 -51.10 -24.69 31.90
CA VAL A 386 -50.11 -24.19 32.84
C VAL A 386 -48.92 -23.59 32.07
N ALA A 387 -48.38 -24.29 31.07
CA ALA A 387 -47.23 -23.81 30.28
C ALA A 387 -47.56 -22.53 29.51
N GLN A 388 -48.79 -22.33 29.04
CA GLN A 388 -49.25 -21.11 28.35
C GLN A 388 -49.26 -19.87 29.25
N GLN A 389 -49.06 -19.98 30.57
CA GLN A 389 -48.87 -18.82 31.45
C GLN A 389 -47.53 -18.12 31.22
N ILE A 390 -46.53 -18.79 30.57
CA ILE A 390 -45.26 -18.21 30.22
C ILE A 390 -45.42 -17.46 28.91
N SER A 391 -45.45 -16.12 28.98
CA SER A 391 -45.69 -15.21 27.84
C SER A 391 -44.44 -15.08 26.94
N ALA A 392 -44.66 -14.56 25.73
CA ALA A 392 -43.64 -14.51 24.68
C ALA A 392 -42.40 -13.65 25.00
N ASP A 393 -42.49 -12.76 25.95
CA ASP A 393 -41.40 -11.88 26.41
C ASP A 393 -40.54 -12.49 27.53
N ARG A 394 -40.87 -13.73 27.95
CA ARG A 394 -40.18 -14.44 29.04
C ARG A 394 -39.08 -15.35 28.54
N ALA A 395 -38.03 -15.51 29.35
CA ALA A 395 -36.84 -16.28 29.01
C ALA A 395 -37.10 -17.79 28.74
N LEU A 396 -38.14 -18.38 29.38
CA LEU A 396 -38.51 -19.79 29.20
C LEU A 396 -39.58 -20.01 28.14
N TYR A 397 -40.03 -18.98 27.41
CA TYR A 397 -41.07 -19.10 26.42
C TYR A 397 -40.85 -20.17 25.37
N ASP A 398 -39.69 -20.17 24.73
CA ASP A 398 -39.36 -21.15 23.68
C ASP A 398 -39.38 -22.60 24.22
N GLN A 399 -38.92 -22.78 25.45
CA GLN A 399 -38.93 -24.07 26.10
C GLN A 399 -40.38 -24.50 26.42
N ALA A 400 -41.20 -23.58 26.89
CA ALA A 400 -42.64 -23.83 27.14
C ALA A 400 -43.36 -24.15 25.83
N GLN A 401 -43.15 -23.41 24.75
CA GLN A 401 -43.74 -23.66 23.43
C GLN A 401 -43.30 -25.01 22.84
N SER A 402 -42.05 -25.39 22.98
CA SER A 402 -41.58 -26.72 22.56
C SER A 402 -42.32 -27.83 23.31
N ALA A 403 -42.45 -27.70 24.63
CA ALA A 403 -43.17 -28.67 25.45
C ALA A 403 -44.66 -28.72 25.05
N ILE A 404 -45.32 -27.59 24.86
CA ILE A 404 -46.72 -27.50 24.37
C ILE A 404 -46.89 -28.22 23.04
N GLY A 405 -45.93 -27.99 22.09
CA GLY A 405 -45.90 -28.67 20.79
C GLY A 405 -45.85 -30.20 20.94
N ASP A 406 -44.92 -30.70 21.78
CA ASP A 406 -44.78 -32.14 22.04
C ASP A 406 -46.05 -32.75 22.68
N TRP A 407 -46.65 -32.07 23.67
CA TRP A 407 -47.87 -32.54 24.30
C TRP A 407 -49.06 -32.49 23.35
N THR A 408 -49.21 -31.46 22.55
CA THR A 408 -50.20 -31.35 21.49
C THR A 408 -50.06 -32.51 20.49
N ALA A 409 -48.85 -32.82 20.07
CA ALA A 409 -48.58 -33.95 19.18
C ALA A 409 -48.99 -35.28 19.82
N ARG A 410 -48.71 -35.49 21.09
CA ARG A 410 -49.12 -36.70 21.84
C ARG A 410 -50.65 -36.81 21.92
N ILE A 411 -51.37 -35.70 22.20
CA ILE A 411 -52.83 -35.67 22.19
C ILE A 411 -53.35 -36.04 20.81
N GLN A 412 -52.88 -35.46 19.79
CA GLN A 412 -53.27 -35.75 18.38
C GLN A 412 -53.05 -37.22 18.02
N VAL A 413 -51.92 -37.81 18.40
CA VAL A 413 -51.65 -39.23 18.16
C VAL A 413 -52.64 -40.12 18.95
N ALA A 414 -52.95 -39.75 20.20
CA ALA A 414 -53.93 -40.51 21.02
C ALA A 414 -55.37 -40.42 20.44
N GLU A 415 -55.75 -39.28 19.87
CA GLU A 415 -57.07 -39.10 19.24
C GLU A 415 -57.16 -39.77 17.84
N ASP A 416 -56.16 -39.59 17.02
CA ASP A 416 -56.16 -40.01 15.61
C ASP A 416 -55.73 -41.46 15.43
N GLY A 417 -54.95 -42.03 16.36
CA GLY A 417 -54.46 -43.39 16.29
C GLY A 417 -55.60 -44.43 16.17
N PRO A 418 -56.63 -44.37 17.00
CA PRO A 418 -57.81 -45.25 16.86
C PRO A 418 -58.56 -45.09 15.55
N ILE A 419 -58.64 -43.84 15.04
CA ILE A 419 -59.27 -43.53 13.72
C ILE A 419 -58.48 -44.20 12.58
N LEU A 420 -57.18 -44.05 12.59
CA LEU A 420 -56.28 -44.61 11.57
C LEU A 420 -56.25 -46.14 11.68
N ALA A 421 -56.20 -46.74 12.89
CA ALA A 421 -56.29 -48.15 13.11
C ALA A 421 -57.59 -48.75 12.56
N ARG A 422 -58.75 -48.13 12.90
CA ARG A 422 -60.04 -48.53 12.36
C ARG A 422 -60.11 -48.43 10.84
N ALA A 423 -59.49 -47.39 10.23
CA ALA A 423 -59.43 -47.27 8.80
C ALA A 423 -58.61 -48.41 8.15
N LYS A 424 -57.49 -48.76 8.77
CA LYS A 424 -56.62 -49.92 8.36
C LYS A 424 -57.42 -51.25 8.44
N ASP A 425 -58.15 -51.46 9.51
CA ASP A 425 -58.98 -52.69 9.69
C ASP A 425 -60.10 -52.79 8.61
N LEU A 426 -60.76 -51.66 8.30
CA LEU A 426 -61.73 -51.59 7.21
C LEU A 426 -61.13 -51.89 5.83
N ALA A 427 -59.92 -51.43 5.58
CA ALA A 427 -59.20 -51.72 4.35
C ALA A 427 -58.80 -53.21 4.29
N TYR A 428 -58.35 -53.79 5.39
CA TYR A 428 -58.04 -55.24 5.46
C TYR A 428 -59.26 -56.09 5.20
N GLN A 429 -60.45 -55.66 5.57
CA GLN A 429 -61.72 -56.32 5.25
C GLN A 429 -62.19 -56.05 3.83
N GLY A 430 -61.42 -55.41 2.98
CA GLY A 430 -61.78 -55.07 1.58
C GLY A 430 -62.74 -53.87 1.46
N SER A 431 -63.12 -53.18 2.54
CA SER A 431 -64.07 -52.07 2.56
C SER A 431 -63.37 -50.75 2.28
N PHE A 432 -62.67 -50.61 1.15
CA PHE A 432 -61.78 -49.47 0.82
C PHE A 432 -62.45 -48.10 0.87
N THR A 433 -63.71 -47.98 0.37
CA THR A 433 -64.45 -46.69 0.41
C THR A 433 -64.68 -46.26 1.84
N ARG A 434 -65.06 -47.16 2.76
CA ARG A 434 -65.22 -46.85 4.17
C ARG A 434 -63.92 -46.55 4.87
N ALA A 435 -62.86 -47.28 4.51
CA ALA A 435 -61.48 -47.03 5.02
C ALA A 435 -60.99 -45.63 4.62
N ILE A 436 -61.15 -45.22 3.39
CA ILE A 436 -60.79 -43.88 2.89
C ILE A 436 -61.57 -42.81 3.65
N ASN A 437 -62.89 -42.94 3.78
CA ASN A 437 -63.72 -41.97 4.48
C ASN A 437 -63.36 -41.87 5.99
N THR A 438 -62.98 -42.98 6.62
CA THR A 438 -62.55 -42.98 8.02
C THR A 438 -61.21 -42.30 8.17
N ALA A 439 -60.17 -42.61 7.35
CA ALA A 439 -58.88 -41.99 7.43
C ALA A 439 -58.91 -40.50 7.03
N SER A 440 -59.84 -40.08 6.18
CA SER A 440 -60.04 -38.67 5.79
C SER A 440 -60.56 -37.79 6.93
N GLN A 441 -60.95 -38.34 8.07
CA GLN A 441 -61.25 -37.56 9.28
C GLN A 441 -60.03 -36.97 9.94
N ILE A 442 -58.81 -37.49 9.61
CA ILE A 442 -57.53 -36.92 10.05
C ILE A 442 -57.20 -35.79 9.11
N GLY A 443 -57.39 -34.55 9.57
CA GLY A 443 -57.23 -33.33 8.78
C GLY A 443 -55.76 -32.87 8.62
N PRO A 444 -55.51 -31.89 7.72
CA PRO A 444 -54.17 -31.30 7.54
C PRO A 444 -53.70 -30.65 8.87
N GLY A 445 -52.37 -30.70 9.10
CA GLY A 445 -51.71 -30.13 10.30
C GLY A 445 -51.71 -31.07 11.53
N ARG A 446 -52.34 -32.22 11.47
CA ARG A 446 -52.28 -33.24 12.51
C ARG A 446 -51.11 -34.20 12.26
N VAL A 447 -50.53 -34.76 13.34
CA VAL A 447 -49.31 -35.61 13.29
C VAL A 447 -49.47 -36.80 12.36
N LEU A 448 -50.61 -37.50 12.41
CA LEU A 448 -50.90 -38.70 11.61
C LEU A 448 -51.46 -38.40 10.22
N TYR A 449 -51.59 -37.13 9.82
CA TYR A 449 -52.14 -36.75 8.51
C TYR A 449 -51.33 -37.33 7.33
N GLY A 450 -50.00 -37.27 7.36
CA GLY A 450 -49.15 -37.80 6.30
C GLY A 450 -49.31 -39.32 6.15
N GLU A 451 -49.39 -40.04 7.26
CA GLU A 451 -49.60 -41.49 7.25
C GLU A 451 -51.00 -41.83 6.76
N ALA A 452 -52.05 -41.10 7.17
CA ALA A 452 -53.40 -41.25 6.71
C ALA A 452 -53.53 -40.99 5.21
N GLN A 453 -52.92 -39.93 4.68
CA GLN A 453 -52.90 -39.64 3.22
C GLN A 453 -52.20 -40.71 2.40
N SER A 454 -51.06 -41.24 2.89
CA SER A 454 -50.35 -42.33 2.23
C SER A 454 -51.20 -43.60 2.17
N ALA A 455 -51.89 -43.95 3.25
CA ALA A 455 -52.82 -45.04 3.32
C ALA A 455 -54.02 -44.85 2.37
N ILE A 456 -54.61 -43.65 2.36
CA ILE A 456 -55.72 -43.29 1.46
C ILE A 456 -55.31 -43.42 -0.02
N ALA A 457 -54.11 -43.01 -0.39
CA ALA A 457 -53.61 -43.12 -1.76
C ALA A 457 -53.46 -44.61 -2.19
N LEU A 458 -52.93 -45.44 -1.28
CA LEU A 458 -52.81 -46.88 -1.49
C LEU A 458 -54.18 -47.52 -1.71
N TRP A 459 -55.15 -47.26 -0.79
CA TRP A 459 -56.50 -47.83 -0.85
C TRP A 459 -57.31 -47.34 -2.04
N LYS A 460 -57.10 -46.11 -2.51
CA LYS A 460 -57.68 -45.63 -3.79
C LYS A 460 -57.18 -46.43 -4.99
N ALA A 461 -55.87 -46.73 -5.02
CA ALA A 461 -55.29 -47.53 -6.10
C ALA A 461 -55.79 -48.96 -6.08
N GLU A 462 -55.82 -49.62 -4.91
CA GLU A 462 -56.36 -50.97 -4.75
C GLU A 462 -57.84 -51.05 -5.11
N ARG A 463 -58.66 -50.09 -4.69
CA ARG A 463 -60.07 -49.98 -5.04
C ARG A 463 -60.26 -49.87 -6.54
N ALA A 464 -59.50 -49.01 -7.22
CA ALA A 464 -59.58 -48.84 -8.67
C ALA A 464 -59.18 -50.11 -9.40
N TYR A 465 -58.13 -50.83 -8.93
CA TYR A 465 -57.73 -52.12 -9.47
C TYR A 465 -58.83 -53.19 -9.37
N ILE A 466 -59.44 -53.32 -8.19
CA ILE A 466 -60.57 -54.28 -8.00
C ILE A 466 -61.77 -53.95 -8.88
N TRP A 467 -62.11 -52.66 -9.02
CA TRP A 467 -63.18 -52.23 -9.91
C TRP A 467 -62.88 -52.50 -11.40
N SER A 468 -61.64 -52.35 -11.83
CA SER A 468 -61.23 -52.69 -13.20
C SER A 468 -61.41 -54.19 -13.50
N ILE A 469 -61.05 -55.07 -12.57
CA ILE A 469 -61.25 -56.52 -12.71
C ILE A 469 -62.73 -56.92 -12.70
N ARG A 470 -63.60 -56.25 -11.87
CA ARG A 470 -65.04 -56.50 -11.83
C ARG A 470 -65.79 -55.95 -13.04
N GLY A 471 -65.32 -54.83 -13.58
CA GLY A 471 -65.87 -54.23 -14.81
C GLY A 471 -65.69 -55.06 -16.05
N ASP A 472 -64.63 -55.87 -16.13
CA ASP A 472 -64.36 -56.80 -17.24
C ASP A 472 -65.22 -58.06 -17.19
N THR A 473 -65.88 -58.38 -16.06
CA THR A 473 -66.79 -59.54 -15.91
C THR A 473 -68.22 -59.21 -16.22
N ASP A 474 -68.67 -57.95 -16.29
CA ASP A 474 -70.07 -57.53 -16.60
C ASP A 474 -70.29 -56.91 -17.98
N SER A 475 -69.29 -56.93 -18.90
CA SER A 475 -69.40 -56.45 -20.28
C SER A 475 -69.86 -57.49 -21.29
N ASN A 476 -70.64 -58.54 -20.86
CA ASN A 476 -71.31 -59.40 -21.78
C ASN A 476 -72.82 -59.54 -21.45
N GLY A 477 -73.65 -58.59 -21.89
CA GLY A 477 -75.12 -58.64 -21.73
C GLY A 477 -75.79 -57.28 -21.95
N SER A 478 -76.12 -57.02 -23.27
CA SER A 478 -77.30 -56.29 -23.81
C SER A 478 -77.55 -54.87 -23.43
N ASP A 479 -77.36 -53.98 -24.42
CA ASP A 479 -78.36 -53.04 -25.02
C ASP A 479 -79.52 -52.57 -24.16
N ASP A 480 -79.66 -51.29 -24.03
CA ASP A 480 -80.71 -50.42 -24.56
C ASP A 480 -80.89 -49.07 -23.81
N SER A 481 -80.80 -48.08 -24.68
CA SER A 481 -81.62 -46.86 -24.76
C SER A 481 -81.74 -45.81 -23.63
N ASN A 482 -81.37 -44.62 -24.10
CA ASN A 482 -82.10 -43.32 -23.93
C ASN A 482 -82.13 -42.69 -22.53
N ASP A 483 -81.94 -41.46 -22.39
CA ASP A 483 -82.25 -40.20 -23.08
C ASP A 483 -81.74 -39.02 -22.25
N SER A 484 -81.31 -38.06 -22.93
CA SER A 484 -81.36 -36.61 -22.71
C SER A 484 -81.20 -35.94 -21.32
N GLY A 485 -80.39 -35.00 -21.31
CA GLY A 485 -80.65 -33.57 -21.13
C GLY A 485 -80.06 -33.04 -19.82
N ASP A 486 -79.43 -32.09 -19.74
CA ASP A 486 -79.27 -30.78 -20.27
C ASP A 486 -78.45 -29.93 -19.29
N ASN A 487 -77.51 -29.23 -19.80
CA ASN A 487 -77.13 -27.82 -19.50
C ASN A 487 -77.08 -27.35 -18.04
N ALA A 488 -76.21 -26.58 -17.67
CA ALA A 488 -75.45 -25.46 -18.15
C ALA A 488 -74.64 -24.85 -17.01
N GLU A 489 -73.44 -24.40 -17.38
CA GLU A 489 -72.96 -22.99 -17.15
C GLU A 489 -73.20 -22.41 -15.75
N ASP A 490 -72.25 -21.76 -15.15
CA ASP A 490 -71.48 -20.65 -15.62
C ASP A 490 -70.42 -20.21 -14.58
N THR A 491 -69.30 -19.94 -15.07
CA THR A 491 -68.41 -18.78 -14.93
C THR A 491 -68.18 -18.05 -13.61
N SER A 492 -66.92 -17.76 -13.53
CA SER A 492 -66.30 -16.47 -13.10
C SER A 492 -66.17 -16.25 -11.60
N GLY A 493 -65.14 -15.83 -11.15
CA GLY A 493 -64.10 -14.95 -11.58
C GLY A 493 -63.52 -14.24 -10.41
N SER A 494 -62.26 -14.01 -10.53
CA SER A 494 -61.49 -12.82 -10.13
C SER A 494 -61.31 -12.49 -8.68
N GLU A 495 -60.05 -12.48 -8.38
CA GLU A 495 -59.15 -11.34 -8.12
C GLU A 495 -59.13 -10.74 -6.73
N SER A 496 -57.91 -10.71 -6.28
CA SER A 496 -57.17 -9.64 -5.61
C SER A 496 -57.52 -9.26 -4.17
N ASN A 497 -56.64 -9.49 -3.26
CA ASN A 497 -55.58 -8.52 -2.82
C ASN A 497 -54.59 -9.22 -1.88
#